data_588f04ddb45f3f37fe3342ffa7fdd5a6
#
_entry.id   588f04ddb45f3f37fe3342ffa7fdd5a6
#
_cell.length_a   1.000
_cell.length_b   1.000
_cell.length_c   1.000
_cell.angle_alpha   90.00
_cell.angle_beta   90.00
_cell.angle_gamma   90.00
#
_symmetry.space_group_name_H-M   'P 1'
#
loop_
_entity.id
_entity.type
_entity.pdbx_description
1 polymer ?
#
loop_
_entity_poly.entity_id
_entity_poly.type
_entity_poly.pdbx_seq_one_letter_code
_entity_poly.pdbx_strand_id
1 'polypeptide(L)'
;FYIFSYLYKNQNYQKFEEAKKIYHQILLSEKENGLSDDIYDNAVQEFDKRFKEINWTTFCNTNPFDKSSQALIYWSPIADELKNLDKEIVVNSMINKWNNVCRDFEKLIKKID
;
A
#
# COMPACT_ATOMS: atom_id res chain seq x y z
N PHE A 1 1.77 -1.33 -1.62
CA PHE A 1 3.12 -0.80 -1.96
C PHE A 1 4.21 -1.25 -0.99
N TYR A 2 3.88 -1.63 0.24
CA TYR A 2 4.89 -2.15 1.18
C TYR A 2 5.61 -3.38 0.64
N ILE A 3 4.87 -4.35 0.10
CA ILE A 3 5.44 -5.58 -0.47
C ILE A 3 6.38 -5.24 -1.62
N PHE A 4 6.00 -4.33 -2.49
CA PHE A 4 6.85 -3.88 -3.59
C PHE A 4 8.12 -3.21 -3.08
N SER A 5 8.00 -2.35 -2.08
CA SER A 5 9.13 -1.70 -1.43
C SER A 5 10.10 -2.71 -0.82
N TYR A 6 9.58 -3.71 -0.11
CA TYR A 6 10.37 -4.78 0.50
C TYR A 6 11.14 -5.58 -0.56
N LEU A 7 10.45 -6.00 -1.62
CA LEU A 7 11.08 -6.78 -2.70
C LEU A 7 12.16 -5.97 -3.43
N TYR A 8 11.89 -4.70 -3.68
CA TYR A 8 12.86 -3.82 -4.33
C TYR A 8 14.11 -3.62 -3.47
N LYS A 9 13.93 -3.35 -2.18
CA LYS A 9 15.03 -3.15 -1.23
C LYS A 9 15.94 -4.37 -1.13
N ASN A 10 15.37 -5.58 -1.22
CA ASN A 10 16.12 -6.83 -1.18
C ASN A 10 16.61 -7.27 -2.56
N GLN A 11 16.50 -6.41 -3.57
CA GLN A 11 16.96 -6.66 -4.94
C GLN A 11 16.32 -7.87 -5.60
N ASN A 12 15.11 -8.24 -5.17
CA ASN A 12 14.35 -9.35 -5.73
C ASN A 12 13.43 -8.84 -6.84
N TYR A 13 14.01 -8.42 -7.96
CA TYR A 13 13.28 -7.78 -9.04
C TYR A 13 12.36 -8.73 -9.79
N GLN A 14 12.68 -10.01 -9.84
CA GLN A 14 11.81 -11.01 -10.44
C GLN A 14 10.49 -11.14 -9.68
N LYS A 15 10.55 -11.30 -8.35
CA LYS A 15 9.35 -11.35 -7.51
C LYS A 15 8.61 -10.01 -7.49
N PHE A 16 9.32 -8.90 -7.64
CA PHE A 16 8.71 -7.57 -7.77
C PHE A 16 7.77 -7.51 -8.99
N GLU A 17 8.22 -7.98 -10.15
CA GLU A 17 7.39 -8.03 -11.35
C GLU A 17 6.25 -9.04 -11.23
N GLU A 18 6.50 -10.20 -10.63
CA GLU A 18 5.47 -11.20 -10.37
C GLU A 18 4.39 -10.67 -9.43
N ALA A 19 4.77 -9.94 -8.38
CA ALA A 19 3.82 -9.34 -7.45
C ALA A 19 2.88 -8.35 -8.13
N LYS A 20 3.37 -7.59 -9.09
CA LYS A 20 2.55 -6.68 -9.89
C LYS A 20 1.47 -7.44 -10.67
N LYS A 21 1.85 -8.54 -11.32
CA LYS A 21 0.92 -9.41 -12.05
C LYS A 21 -0.12 -10.03 -11.12
N ILE A 22 0.31 -10.50 -9.97
CA ILE A 22 -0.59 -11.09 -8.96
C ILE A 22 -1.60 -10.06 -8.46
N TYR A 23 -1.19 -8.84 -8.23
CA TYR A 23 -2.09 -7.77 -7.80
C TYR A 23 -3.20 -7.52 -8.84
N HIS A 24 -2.83 -7.45 -10.13
CA HIS A 24 -3.82 -7.29 -11.20
C HIS A 24 -4.77 -8.48 -11.28
N GLN A 25 -4.28 -9.70 -11.06
CA GLN A 25 -5.11 -10.90 -11.03
C GLN A 25 -6.10 -10.90 -9.86
N ILE A 26 -5.66 -10.42 -8.69
CA ILE A 26 -6.54 -10.27 -7.52
C ILE A 26 -7.67 -9.28 -7.82
N LEU A 27 -7.35 -8.13 -8.41
CA LEU A 27 -8.36 -7.13 -8.79
C LEU A 27 -9.36 -7.71 -9.79
N LEU A 28 -8.89 -8.46 -10.78
CA LEU A 28 -9.75 -9.10 -11.76
C LEU A 28 -10.66 -10.14 -11.11
N SER A 29 -10.15 -10.93 -10.18
CA SER A 29 -10.92 -11.89 -9.41
C SER A 29 -12.04 -11.22 -8.61
N GLU A 30 -11.75 -10.08 -7.98
CA GLU A 30 -12.76 -9.29 -7.26
C GLU A 30 -13.86 -8.78 -8.20
N LYS A 31 -13.49 -8.36 -9.41
CA LYS A 31 -14.48 -7.96 -10.43
C LYS A 31 -15.39 -9.11 -10.79
N GLU A 32 -14.85 -10.31 -11.00
CA GLU A 32 -15.61 -11.51 -11.31
C GLU A 32 -16.54 -11.92 -10.16
N ASN A 33 -16.17 -11.60 -8.92
CA ASN A 33 -16.95 -11.89 -7.72
C ASN A 33 -17.93 -10.78 -7.33
N GLY A 34 -18.16 -9.79 -8.17
CA GLY A 34 -19.21 -8.79 -8.00
C GLY A 34 -18.76 -7.36 -7.75
N LEU A 35 -17.43 -7.08 -7.76
CA LEU A 35 -16.96 -5.70 -7.71
C LEU A 35 -17.44 -4.96 -8.95
N SER A 36 -17.98 -3.73 -8.78
CA SER A 36 -18.48 -2.96 -9.93
C SER A 36 -17.37 -2.62 -10.92
N ASP A 37 -17.71 -2.54 -12.21
CA ASP A 37 -16.75 -2.23 -13.26
C ASP A 37 -16.09 -0.86 -13.04
N ASP A 38 -16.84 0.13 -12.57
CA ASP A 38 -16.33 1.47 -12.30
C ASP A 38 -15.27 1.45 -11.18
N ILE A 39 -15.53 0.73 -10.11
CA ILE A 39 -14.56 0.60 -9.00
C ILE A 39 -13.32 -0.15 -9.46
N TYR A 40 -13.50 -1.22 -10.25
CA TYR A 40 -12.38 -1.98 -10.80
C TYR A 40 -11.50 -1.09 -11.69
N ASP A 41 -12.10 -0.39 -12.64
CA ASP A 41 -11.37 0.48 -13.57
C ASP A 41 -10.61 1.59 -12.83
N ASN A 42 -11.25 2.21 -11.84
CA ASN A 42 -10.62 3.24 -11.01
C ASN A 42 -9.46 2.68 -10.19
N ALA A 43 -9.59 1.48 -9.63
CA ALA A 43 -8.55 0.82 -8.86
C ALA A 43 -7.33 0.51 -9.73
N VAL A 44 -7.53 -0.01 -10.93
CA VAL A 44 -6.44 -0.32 -11.86
C VAL A 44 -5.72 0.95 -12.29
N GLN A 45 -6.46 1.99 -12.67
CA GLN A 45 -5.88 3.26 -13.10
C GLN A 45 -5.08 3.92 -11.97
N GLU A 46 -5.63 3.95 -10.77
CA GLU A 46 -4.97 4.55 -9.61
C GLU A 46 -3.71 3.79 -9.23
N PHE A 47 -3.75 2.47 -9.24
CA PHE A 47 -2.57 1.63 -8.98
C PHE A 47 -1.47 1.88 -10.01
N ASP A 48 -1.81 1.83 -11.31
CA ASP A 48 -0.83 2.01 -12.38
C ASP A 48 -0.20 3.39 -12.35
N LYS A 49 -1.02 4.42 -12.10
CA LYS A 49 -0.55 5.80 -11.97
C LYS A 49 0.44 5.96 -10.82
N ARG A 50 0.07 5.49 -9.63
CA ARG A 50 0.91 5.59 -8.44
C ARG A 50 2.17 4.75 -8.56
N PHE A 51 2.06 3.58 -9.16
CA PHE A 51 3.21 2.71 -9.39
C PHE A 51 4.25 3.37 -10.29
N LYS A 52 3.82 4.05 -11.35
CA LYS A 52 4.72 4.77 -12.26
C LYS A 52 5.36 6.01 -11.63
N GLU A 53 4.64 6.68 -10.75
CA GLU A 53 5.13 7.91 -10.10
C GLU A 53 6.14 7.64 -8.99
N ILE A 54 6.18 6.43 -8.45
CA ILE A 54 7.07 6.08 -7.34
C ILE A 54 8.50 5.90 -7.84
N ASN A 55 9.43 6.61 -7.22
CA ASN A 55 10.86 6.31 -7.32
C ASN A 55 11.20 5.24 -6.27
N TRP A 56 11.31 4.00 -6.69
CA TRP A 56 11.50 2.87 -5.78
C TRP A 56 12.80 2.94 -5.00
N THR A 57 13.86 3.50 -5.57
CA THR A 57 15.14 3.68 -4.88
C THR A 57 15.00 4.55 -3.64
N THR A 58 14.22 5.62 -3.75
CA THR A 58 13.95 6.53 -2.62
C THR A 58 12.87 5.95 -1.71
N PHE A 59 11.80 5.43 -2.30
CA PHE A 59 10.62 4.97 -1.57
C PHE A 59 10.94 3.80 -0.62
N CYS A 60 11.80 2.86 -1.03
CA CYS A 60 12.13 1.70 -0.19
C CYS A 60 12.93 2.07 1.07
N ASN A 61 13.45 3.28 1.15
CA ASN A 61 14.18 3.80 2.32
C ASN A 61 13.32 4.75 3.18
N THR A 62 12.04 4.93 2.84
CA THR A 62 11.08 5.74 3.60
C THR A 62 10.01 4.84 4.21
N ASN A 63 9.17 5.42 5.09
CA ASN A 63 8.01 4.69 5.61
C ASN A 63 6.90 4.71 4.54
N PRO A 64 6.54 3.56 3.94
CA PRO A 64 5.56 3.52 2.85
C PRO A 64 4.13 3.83 3.31
N PHE A 65 3.87 3.84 4.62
CA PHE A 65 2.53 4.04 5.15
C PHE A 65 2.22 5.50 5.49
N ASP A 66 3.21 6.38 5.48
CA ASP A 66 3.01 7.79 5.83
C ASP A 66 1.99 8.46 4.89
N LYS A 67 2.22 8.37 3.59
CA LYS A 67 1.29 8.96 2.60
C LYS A 67 -0.06 8.25 2.58
N SER A 68 -0.08 6.93 2.74
CA SER A 68 -1.33 6.16 2.79
C SER A 68 -2.17 6.55 4.00
N SER A 69 -1.55 6.73 5.15
CA SER A 69 -2.23 7.17 6.38
C SER A 69 -2.80 8.58 6.23
N GLN A 70 -2.04 9.50 5.63
CA GLN A 70 -2.52 10.86 5.36
C GLN A 70 -3.70 10.86 4.39
N ALA A 71 -3.64 10.06 3.33
CA ALA A 71 -4.71 9.95 2.36
C ALA A 71 -5.99 9.38 3.00
N LEU A 72 -5.87 8.37 3.86
CA LEU A 72 -7.01 7.81 4.55
C LEU A 72 -7.70 8.83 5.47
N ILE A 73 -6.94 9.64 6.18
CA ILE A 73 -7.49 10.72 7.00
C ILE A 73 -8.21 11.75 6.13
N TYR A 74 -7.62 12.12 5.01
CA TYR A 74 -8.22 13.08 4.07
C TYR A 74 -9.59 12.60 3.56
N TRP A 75 -9.69 11.30 3.23
CA TRP A 75 -10.92 10.71 2.70
C TRP A 75 -11.90 10.23 3.77
N SER A 76 -11.51 10.23 5.05
CA SER A 76 -12.38 9.76 6.11
C SER A 76 -13.47 10.79 6.43
N PRO A 77 -14.66 10.35 6.92
CA PRO A 77 -15.76 11.25 7.29
C PRO A 77 -15.55 11.91 8.66
N ILE A 78 -14.32 12.22 9.04
CA ILE A 78 -13.99 12.92 10.27
C ILE A 78 -14.13 14.43 10.02
N ALA A 79 -14.65 15.17 11.00
CA ALA A 79 -14.76 16.61 10.90
C ALA A 79 -13.41 17.28 10.61
N ASP A 80 -13.39 18.30 9.74
CA ASP A 80 -12.17 18.95 9.30
C ASP A 80 -11.32 19.49 10.46
N GLU A 81 -11.96 19.96 11.51
CA GLU A 81 -11.29 20.44 12.73
C GLU A 81 -10.48 19.32 13.39
N LEU A 82 -11.06 18.12 13.49
CA LEU A 82 -10.37 16.95 14.06
C LEU A 82 -9.25 16.49 13.16
N LYS A 83 -9.42 16.55 11.84
CA LYS A 83 -8.36 16.22 10.87
C LYS A 83 -7.12 17.09 11.07
N ASN A 84 -7.30 18.37 11.40
CA ASN A 84 -6.20 19.29 11.59
C ASN A 84 -5.54 19.15 12.96
N LEU A 85 -6.33 18.94 14.03
CA LEU A 85 -5.83 18.91 15.41
C LEU A 85 -5.15 17.57 15.74
N ASP A 86 -5.74 16.45 15.29
CA ASP A 86 -5.28 15.12 15.67
C ASP A 86 -4.58 14.36 14.53
N LYS A 87 -4.37 15.00 13.40
CA LYS A 87 -3.81 14.38 12.22
C LYS A 87 -2.48 13.66 12.50
N GLU A 88 -1.57 14.31 13.18
CA GLU A 88 -0.25 13.75 13.48
C GLU A 88 -0.36 12.53 14.40
N ILE A 89 -1.20 12.60 15.43
CA ILE A 89 -1.42 11.49 16.37
C ILE A 89 -2.02 10.29 15.63
N VAL A 90 -3.03 10.51 14.79
CA VAL A 90 -3.71 9.46 14.03
C VAL A 90 -2.75 8.84 13.02
N VAL A 91 -1.99 9.63 12.28
CA VAL A 91 -1.00 9.14 11.31
C VAL A 91 0.03 8.26 12.02
N ASN A 92 0.60 8.73 13.13
CA ASN A 92 1.59 7.97 13.87
C ASN A 92 1.02 6.66 14.44
N SER A 93 -0.22 6.67 14.92
CA SER A 93 -0.90 5.46 15.41
C SER A 93 -1.09 4.44 14.28
N MET A 94 -1.51 4.89 13.09
CA MET A 94 -1.67 4.03 11.93
C MET A 94 -0.34 3.46 11.45
N ILE A 95 0.70 4.27 11.40
CA ILE A 95 2.05 3.84 11.04
C ILE A 95 2.54 2.76 12.00
N ASN A 96 2.32 2.92 13.31
CA ASN A 96 2.70 1.93 14.31
C ASN A 96 1.98 0.59 14.10
N LYS A 97 0.69 0.61 13.80
CA LYS A 97 -0.08 -0.60 13.49
C LYS A 97 0.45 -1.30 12.24
N TRP A 98 0.71 -0.54 11.18
CA TRP A 98 1.25 -1.10 9.94
C TRP A 98 2.66 -1.65 10.12
N ASN A 99 3.48 -1.02 10.95
CA ASN A 99 4.82 -1.53 11.26
C ASN A 99 4.76 -2.89 11.96
N ASN A 100 3.75 -3.15 12.80
CA ASN A 100 3.52 -4.46 13.39
C ASN A 100 3.16 -5.50 12.33
N VAL A 101 2.27 -5.16 11.40
CA VAL A 101 1.92 -6.02 10.26
C VAL A 101 3.16 -6.33 9.42
N CYS A 102 4.01 -5.34 9.18
CA CYS A 102 5.25 -5.51 8.42
C CYS A 102 6.22 -6.48 9.10
N ARG A 103 6.37 -6.37 10.41
CA ARG A 103 7.21 -7.29 11.18
C ARG A 103 6.72 -8.73 11.10
N ASP A 104 5.42 -8.93 11.20
CA ASP A 104 4.81 -10.25 11.07
C ASP A 104 4.99 -10.81 9.66
N PHE A 105 4.84 -9.96 8.65
CA PHE A 105 5.08 -10.33 7.25
C PHE A 105 6.53 -10.74 7.01
N GLU A 106 7.49 -9.99 7.52
CA GLU A 106 8.91 -10.30 7.38
C GLU A 106 9.27 -11.62 8.06
N LYS A 107 8.71 -11.88 9.25
CA LYS A 107 8.89 -13.17 9.93
C LYS A 107 8.33 -14.32 9.12
N LEU A 108 7.17 -14.14 8.52
CA LEU A 108 6.52 -15.16 7.69
C LEU A 108 7.36 -15.46 6.46
N ILE A 109 7.88 -14.46 5.78
CA ILE A 109 8.73 -14.62 4.60
C ILE A 109 10.01 -15.40 4.94
N LYS A 110 10.64 -15.09 6.06
CA LYS A 110 11.85 -15.81 6.52
C LYS A 110 11.60 -17.28 6.79
N LYS A 111 10.38 -17.65 7.18
CA LYS A 111 10.02 -19.08 7.40
C LYS A 111 9.77 -19.82 6.08
N ILE A 112 9.34 -19.11 5.04
CA ILE A 112 9.04 -19.70 3.73
C ILE A 112 10.31 -19.86 2.90
N ASP A 113 11.22 -18.93 2.98
CA ASP A 113 12.51 -18.98 2.31
C ASP A 113 13.50 -19.85 3.09
#